data_113bf69d2c577b82f95f8d34412c3934
#
_entry.id   113bf69d2c577b82f95f8d34412c3934
#
_cell.length_a   1.000
_cell.length_b   1.000
_cell.length_c   1.000
_cell.angle_alpha   90.00
_cell.angle_beta   90.00
_cell.angle_gamma   90.00
#
_symmetry.space_group_name_H-M   'P 1'
#
loop_
_entity.id
_entity.type
_entity.pdbx_description
1 polymer ?
#
loop_
_entity_poly.entity_id
_entity_poly.type
_entity_poly.pdbx_seq_one_letter_code
_entity_poly.pdbx_strand_id
1 'polypeptide(L)'
;METRANYVLIGAFTLAAVVGAFLFIMWIAGYGSSGSHRTFEVVFKGSVAGLSAGANVSFNGIKVGEVTHLTFSRSDPHQVVADIDVNSDAPIDKNTRARLETQGLTGGAVVALLGGATAGPALVAENGRPPVIYAGQSVQLQEDRKSVV
;
A
#
# COMPACT_ATOMS: atom_id res chain seq x y z
N MET A 1 48.80 37.35 24.55
CA MET A 1 47.89 37.21 23.39
C MET A 1 46.65 36.48 23.91
N GLU A 2 45.63 37.25 24.24
CA GLU A 2 44.39 36.69 24.77
C GLU A 2 43.54 36.23 23.57
N THR A 3 43.48 34.97 23.35
CA THR A 3 42.51 34.37 22.44
C THR A 3 41.13 34.43 23.09
N ARG A 4 40.44 35.52 22.84
CA ARG A 4 39.00 35.55 23.12
C ARG A 4 38.35 34.59 22.16
N ALA A 5 38.23 33.33 22.60
CA ALA A 5 37.45 32.35 21.90
C ALA A 5 36.02 32.92 21.78
N ASN A 6 35.55 33.15 20.55
CA ASN A 6 34.17 33.62 20.28
C ASN A 6 33.20 32.45 20.54
N TYR A 7 32.93 32.17 21.80
CA TYR A 7 31.97 31.13 22.21
C TYR A 7 30.61 31.34 21.60
N VAL A 8 30.25 32.59 21.34
CA VAL A 8 29.01 32.97 20.60
C VAL A 8 29.04 32.48 19.16
N LEU A 9 30.18 32.58 18.50
CA LEU A 9 30.33 32.09 17.12
C LEU A 9 30.25 30.58 17.05
N ILE A 10 30.87 29.88 18.00
CA ILE A 10 30.82 28.41 18.11
C ILE A 10 29.38 27.96 18.40
N GLY A 11 28.68 28.62 19.33
CA GLY A 11 27.29 28.32 19.63
C GLY A 11 26.35 28.57 18.46
N ALA A 12 26.52 29.68 17.75
CA ALA A 12 25.73 29.98 16.57
C ALA A 12 25.97 28.97 15.43
N PHE A 13 27.22 28.56 15.21
CA PHE A 13 27.54 27.55 14.21
C PHE A 13 26.94 26.18 14.56
N THR A 14 27.03 25.78 15.82
CA THR A 14 26.43 24.51 16.28
C THR A 14 24.91 24.53 16.12
N LEU A 15 24.26 25.63 16.50
CA LEU A 15 22.82 25.80 16.35
C LEU A 15 22.41 25.74 14.88
N ALA A 16 23.14 26.44 14.00
CA ALA A 16 22.89 26.43 12.56
C ALA A 16 23.06 25.03 11.96
N ALA A 17 24.06 24.27 12.41
CA ALA A 17 24.27 22.88 11.98
C ALA A 17 23.12 21.96 12.40
N VAL A 18 22.64 22.08 13.63
CA VAL A 18 21.49 21.30 14.13
C VAL A 18 20.21 21.63 13.36
N VAL A 19 19.92 22.91 13.16
CA VAL A 19 18.76 23.34 12.39
C VAL A 19 18.87 22.88 10.94
N GLY A 20 20.05 23.00 10.33
CA GLY A 20 20.30 22.52 8.95
C GLY A 20 20.10 21.02 8.82
N ALA A 21 20.60 20.21 9.79
CA ALA A 21 20.39 18.78 9.81
C ALA A 21 18.90 18.43 9.95
N PHE A 22 18.16 19.14 10.79
CA PHE A 22 16.73 18.92 10.98
C PHE A 22 15.93 19.23 9.71
N LEU A 23 16.22 20.35 9.05
CA LEU A 23 15.60 20.73 7.77
C LEU A 23 15.94 19.72 6.67
N PHE A 24 17.17 19.22 6.65
CA PHE A 24 17.60 18.20 5.70
C PHE A 24 16.84 16.88 5.88
N ILE A 25 16.64 16.46 7.12
CA ILE A 25 15.85 15.28 7.43
C ILE A 25 14.38 15.46 7.00
N MET A 26 13.79 16.63 7.30
CA MET A 26 12.44 16.95 6.86
C MET A 26 12.32 16.97 5.34
N TRP A 27 13.33 17.48 4.65
CA TRP A 27 13.36 17.53 3.19
C TRP A 27 13.41 16.12 2.58
N ILE A 28 14.26 15.23 3.09
CA ILE A 28 14.32 13.83 2.65
C ILE A 28 13.01 13.09 2.98
N ALA A 29 12.45 13.29 4.17
CA ALA A 29 11.19 12.67 4.56
C ALA A 29 10.00 13.11 3.67
N GLY A 30 10.02 14.36 3.18
CA GLY A 30 9.00 14.89 2.27
C GLY A 30 9.13 14.41 0.82
N TYR A 31 10.29 13.91 0.42
CA TYR A 31 10.53 13.51 -0.99
C TYR A 31 9.85 12.21 -1.39
N GLY A 32 9.43 11.38 -0.42
CA GLY A 32 8.77 10.09 -0.67
C GLY A 32 7.28 10.17 -1.02
N SER A 33 6.64 11.34 -0.93
CA SER A 33 5.19 11.48 -0.96
C SER A 33 4.64 12.39 -2.06
N SER A 34 5.40 12.71 -3.09
CA SER A 34 4.99 13.67 -4.13
C SER A 34 4.10 13.07 -5.23
N GLY A 35 3.66 11.83 -5.11
CA GLY A 35 2.63 11.25 -5.95
C GLY A 35 1.25 11.48 -5.33
N SER A 36 0.29 11.90 -6.13
CA SER A 36 -1.12 11.83 -5.78
C SER A 36 -1.45 10.36 -5.50
N HIS A 37 -1.75 10.01 -4.26
CA HIS A 37 -2.12 8.65 -3.86
C HIS A 37 -3.63 8.54 -3.69
N ARG A 38 -4.17 7.38 -3.96
CA ARG A 38 -5.57 7.04 -3.70
C ARG A 38 -5.61 5.84 -2.78
N THR A 39 -6.37 5.96 -1.71
CA THR A 39 -6.61 4.86 -0.79
C THR A 39 -7.80 4.01 -1.26
N PHE A 40 -7.62 2.71 -1.25
CA PHE A 40 -8.65 1.72 -1.55
C PHE A 40 -8.74 0.72 -0.41
N GLU A 41 -9.93 0.20 -0.17
CA GLU A 41 -10.15 -0.92 0.74
C GLU A 41 -10.23 -2.22 -0.06
N VAL A 42 -9.42 -3.20 0.29
CA VAL A 42 -9.47 -4.54 -0.32
C VAL A 42 -10.02 -5.52 0.70
N VAL A 43 -11.15 -6.14 0.37
CA VAL A 43 -11.78 -7.12 1.24
C VAL A 43 -11.38 -8.53 0.82
N PHE A 44 -10.68 -9.23 1.70
CA PHE A 44 -10.29 -10.61 1.54
C PHE A 44 -11.23 -11.52 2.33
N LYS A 45 -11.71 -12.58 1.70
CA LYS A 45 -12.45 -13.65 2.37
C LYS A 45 -11.50 -14.80 2.66
N GLY A 46 -11.22 -15.01 3.93
CA GLY A 46 -10.35 -16.09 4.39
C GLY A 46 -8.96 -15.63 4.82
N SER A 47 -8.01 -16.56 4.83
CA SER A 47 -6.66 -16.31 5.36
C SER A 47 -5.86 -15.37 4.46
N VAL A 48 -5.25 -14.38 5.08
CA VAL A 48 -4.28 -13.47 4.46
C VAL A 48 -2.86 -13.75 5.00
N ALA A 49 -2.52 -15.01 5.19
CA ALA A 49 -1.24 -15.41 5.74
C ALA A 49 -0.07 -14.79 4.95
N GLY A 50 0.88 -14.22 5.67
CA GLY A 50 2.05 -13.55 5.10
C GLY A 50 1.83 -12.10 4.65
N LEU A 51 0.59 -11.59 4.68
CA LEU A 51 0.31 -10.18 4.39
C LEU A 51 0.55 -9.34 5.65
N SER A 52 1.24 -8.24 5.49
CA SER A 52 1.54 -7.28 6.57
C SER A 52 1.40 -5.85 6.09
N ALA A 53 1.31 -4.90 7.01
CA ALA A 53 1.46 -3.50 6.68
C ALA A 53 2.86 -3.27 6.06
N GLY A 54 2.94 -2.45 5.03
CA GLY A 54 4.12 -2.26 4.20
C GLY A 54 4.30 -3.30 3.09
N ALA A 55 3.41 -4.28 2.95
CA ALA A 55 3.43 -5.22 1.83
C ALA A 55 3.18 -4.49 0.50
N ASN A 56 3.86 -4.93 -0.55
CA ASN A 56 3.73 -4.31 -1.86
C ASN A 56 2.35 -4.57 -2.47
N VAL A 57 1.84 -3.57 -3.17
CA VAL A 57 0.68 -3.69 -4.06
C VAL A 57 1.18 -3.58 -5.49
N SER A 58 0.85 -4.57 -6.31
CA SER A 58 1.19 -4.59 -7.74
C SER A 58 -0.06 -4.57 -8.59
N PHE A 59 0.02 -3.94 -9.75
CA PHE A 59 -1.02 -3.98 -10.78
C PHE A 59 -0.44 -4.65 -12.03
N ASN A 60 -1.00 -5.80 -12.39
CA ASN A 60 -0.48 -6.64 -13.48
C ASN A 60 1.04 -6.88 -13.38
N GLY A 61 1.56 -7.06 -12.16
CA GLY A 61 2.98 -7.32 -11.92
C GLY A 61 3.86 -6.08 -11.71
N ILE A 62 3.34 -4.87 -11.90
CA ILE A 62 4.06 -3.61 -11.67
C ILE A 62 3.70 -3.07 -10.29
N LYS A 63 4.71 -2.74 -9.46
CA LYS A 63 4.47 -2.13 -8.15
C LYS A 63 3.82 -0.76 -8.34
N VAL A 64 2.63 -0.58 -7.73
CA VAL A 64 1.85 0.65 -7.81
C VAL A 64 1.55 1.27 -6.44
N GLY A 65 1.85 0.55 -5.35
CA GLY A 65 1.55 1.04 -4.02
C GLY A 65 1.97 0.08 -2.91
N GLU A 66 1.39 0.28 -1.74
CA GLU A 66 1.65 -0.54 -0.56
C GLU A 66 0.42 -0.66 0.34
N VAL A 67 0.42 -1.67 1.18
CA VAL A 67 -0.61 -1.89 2.22
C VAL A 67 -0.29 -0.99 3.41
N THR A 68 -1.22 -0.13 3.81
CA THR A 68 -1.05 0.77 4.95
C THR A 68 -1.55 0.15 6.25
N HIS A 69 -2.73 -0.46 6.22
CA HIS A 69 -3.35 -1.05 7.41
C HIS A 69 -4.04 -2.37 7.08
N LEU A 70 -4.15 -3.22 8.11
CA LEU A 70 -4.90 -4.46 8.07
C LEU A 70 -5.85 -4.49 9.27
N THR A 71 -7.13 -4.66 9.00
CA THR A 71 -8.17 -4.72 10.03
C THR A 71 -9.13 -5.87 9.76
N PHE A 72 -9.79 -6.37 10.81
CA PHE A 72 -10.88 -7.32 10.63
C PHE A 72 -12.16 -6.58 10.27
N SER A 73 -12.94 -7.14 9.38
CA SER A 73 -14.24 -6.57 9.04
C SER A 73 -15.16 -6.57 10.26
N ARG A 74 -15.83 -5.44 10.49
CA ARG A 74 -16.82 -5.33 11.59
C ARG A 74 -18.08 -6.14 11.34
N SER A 75 -18.36 -6.42 10.08
CA SER A 75 -19.57 -7.15 9.67
C SER A 75 -19.35 -8.66 9.71
N ASP A 76 -18.13 -9.12 9.44
CA ASP A 76 -17.81 -10.55 9.37
C ASP A 76 -16.35 -10.77 9.82
N PRO A 77 -16.14 -11.40 10.99
CA PRO A 77 -14.79 -11.64 11.53
C PRO A 77 -13.93 -12.58 10.68
N HIS A 78 -14.51 -13.26 9.69
CA HIS A 78 -13.78 -14.09 8.73
C HIS A 78 -13.25 -13.31 7.54
N GLN A 79 -13.53 -12.00 7.46
CA GLN A 79 -13.06 -11.12 6.42
C GLN A 79 -11.99 -10.18 6.96
N VAL A 80 -10.92 -10.02 6.20
CA VAL A 80 -9.86 -9.04 6.47
C VAL A 80 -9.97 -7.92 5.46
N VAL A 81 -9.95 -6.70 5.96
CA VAL A 81 -9.91 -5.48 5.16
C VAL A 81 -8.48 -4.96 5.18
N ALA A 82 -7.89 -4.83 4.01
CA ALA A 82 -6.60 -4.22 3.80
C ALA A 82 -6.79 -2.83 3.19
N ASP A 83 -6.32 -1.82 3.88
CA ASP A 83 -6.23 -0.48 3.31
C ASP A 83 -4.95 -0.41 2.49
N ILE A 84 -5.08 -0.11 1.23
CA ILE A 84 -3.97 0.03 0.30
C ILE A 84 -3.87 1.47 -0.20
N ASP A 85 -2.66 1.95 -0.30
CA ASP A 85 -2.36 3.26 -0.85
C ASP A 85 -1.66 3.07 -2.20
N VAL A 86 -2.28 3.57 -3.26
CA VAL A 86 -1.89 3.29 -4.64
C VAL A 86 -1.70 4.60 -5.39
N ASN A 87 -0.71 4.66 -6.26
CA ASN A 87 -0.47 5.81 -7.13
C ASN A 87 -1.71 6.11 -7.99
N SER A 88 -2.06 7.38 -8.10
CA SER A 88 -3.22 7.83 -8.89
C SER A 88 -3.16 7.47 -10.37
N ASP A 89 -1.95 7.18 -10.87
CA ASP A 89 -1.71 6.80 -12.26
C ASP A 89 -2.10 5.34 -12.55
N ALA A 90 -2.33 4.53 -11.50
CA ALA A 90 -2.74 3.15 -11.68
C ALA A 90 -4.16 3.08 -12.24
N PRO A 91 -4.37 2.35 -13.34
CA PRO A 91 -5.68 2.25 -14.00
C PRO A 91 -6.61 1.30 -13.26
N ILE A 92 -7.03 1.69 -12.06
CA ILE A 92 -7.93 0.92 -11.20
C ILE A 92 -9.38 1.28 -11.57
N ASP A 93 -10.13 0.29 -11.94
CA ASP A 93 -11.53 0.38 -12.35
C ASP A 93 -12.43 -0.57 -11.54
N LYS A 94 -13.75 -0.52 -11.81
CA LYS A 94 -14.73 -1.40 -11.15
C LYS A 94 -14.55 -2.89 -11.48
N ASN A 95 -13.79 -3.22 -12.52
CA ASN A 95 -13.51 -4.59 -12.94
C ASN A 95 -12.19 -5.11 -12.34
N THR A 96 -11.44 -4.25 -11.68
CA THR A 96 -10.19 -4.62 -11.01
C THR A 96 -10.48 -5.61 -9.88
N ARG A 97 -9.75 -6.72 -9.89
CA ARG A 97 -9.81 -7.76 -8.87
C ARG A 97 -8.51 -7.79 -8.09
N ALA A 98 -8.61 -8.00 -6.79
CA ALA A 98 -7.44 -8.22 -5.96
C ALA A 98 -7.27 -9.72 -5.70
N ARG A 99 -6.03 -10.16 -5.59
CA ARG A 99 -5.69 -11.48 -5.07
C ARG A 99 -4.41 -11.40 -4.24
N LEU A 100 -4.23 -12.37 -3.39
CA LEU A 100 -3.01 -12.52 -2.60
C LEU A 100 -2.04 -13.42 -3.38
N GLU A 101 -0.82 -12.94 -3.57
CA GLU A 101 0.27 -13.71 -4.17
C GLU A 101 1.41 -13.85 -3.16
N THR A 102 1.95 -15.06 -3.05
CA THR A 102 3.13 -15.28 -2.21
C THR A 102 4.38 -14.92 -3.00
N GLN A 103 5.20 -14.04 -2.44
CA GLN A 103 6.44 -13.61 -3.07
C GLN A 103 7.65 -14.28 -2.41
N GLY A 104 8.36 -15.09 -3.22
CA GLY A 104 9.61 -15.72 -2.83
C GLY A 104 9.48 -16.88 -1.86
N LEU A 105 10.64 -17.40 -1.46
CA LEU A 105 10.77 -18.55 -0.54
C LEU A 105 10.57 -18.16 0.93
N THR A 106 10.56 -16.88 1.24
CA THR A 106 10.42 -16.35 2.61
C THR A 106 8.98 -16.24 3.10
N GLY A 107 8.00 -16.54 2.24
CA GLY A 107 6.59 -16.58 2.61
C GLY A 107 5.90 -15.23 2.76
N GLY A 108 6.51 -14.13 2.31
CA GLY A 108 5.87 -12.83 2.25
C GLY A 108 4.74 -12.83 1.21
N ALA A 109 3.62 -12.17 1.53
CA ALA A 109 2.52 -12.01 0.60
C ALA A 109 2.45 -10.57 0.08
N VAL A 110 2.01 -10.44 -1.16
CA VAL A 110 1.76 -9.17 -1.82
C VAL A 110 0.33 -9.13 -2.35
N VAL A 111 -0.23 -7.95 -2.43
CA VAL A 111 -1.54 -7.75 -3.04
C VAL A 111 -1.36 -7.54 -4.53
N ALA A 112 -1.84 -8.47 -5.34
CA ALA A 112 -1.86 -8.34 -6.79
C ALA A 112 -3.23 -7.83 -7.25
N LEU A 113 -3.23 -6.70 -7.91
CA LEU A 113 -4.39 -6.15 -8.59
C LEU A 113 -4.34 -6.56 -10.06
N LEU A 114 -5.42 -7.10 -10.54
CA LEU A 114 -5.58 -7.54 -11.93
C LEU A 114 -6.65 -6.67 -12.58
N GLY A 115 -6.29 -6.01 -13.65
CA GLY A 115 -7.24 -5.27 -14.46
C GLY A 115 -8.26 -6.21 -15.13
N GLY A 116 -9.51 -5.77 -15.25
CA GLY A 116 -10.51 -6.50 -16.03
C GLY A 116 -10.14 -6.56 -17.52
N ALA A 117 -10.73 -7.51 -18.25
CA ALA A 117 -10.54 -7.67 -19.69
C ALA A 117 -11.03 -6.44 -20.51
N THR A 118 -11.86 -5.61 -19.93
CA THR A 118 -12.40 -4.39 -20.53
C THR A 118 -12.23 -3.25 -19.53
N ALA A 119 -11.71 -2.10 -19.99
CA ALA A 119 -11.63 -0.91 -19.15
C ALA A 119 -13.04 -0.52 -18.67
N GLY A 120 -13.22 -0.51 -17.36
CA GLY A 120 -14.46 -0.11 -16.71
C GLY A 120 -14.42 1.36 -16.27
N PRO A 121 -15.55 1.89 -15.76
CA PRO A 121 -15.55 3.21 -15.15
C PRO A 121 -14.63 3.23 -13.93
N ALA A 122 -13.88 4.32 -13.77
CA ALA A 122 -12.96 4.50 -12.64
C ALA A 122 -13.68 4.26 -11.30
N LEU A 123 -13.01 3.55 -10.39
CA LEU A 123 -13.47 3.43 -9.02
C LEU A 123 -13.34 4.78 -8.32
N VAL A 124 -14.48 5.35 -7.97
CA VAL A 124 -14.58 6.65 -7.28
C VAL A 124 -15.04 6.40 -5.85
N ALA A 125 -14.52 7.20 -4.92
CA ALA A 125 -14.99 7.18 -3.53
C ALA A 125 -16.50 7.50 -3.48
N GLU A 126 -17.26 6.65 -2.86
CA GLU A 126 -18.71 6.84 -2.64
C GLU A 126 -18.92 7.23 -1.19
N ASN A 127 -19.64 8.33 -0.95
CA ASN A 127 -20.00 8.82 0.41
C ASN A 127 -18.80 9.07 1.35
N GLY A 128 -17.64 9.53 0.83
CA GLY A 128 -16.48 9.83 1.65
C GLY A 128 -15.74 8.60 2.20
N ARG A 129 -16.10 7.40 1.75
CA ARG A 129 -15.38 6.16 2.05
C ARG A 129 -14.48 5.76 0.89
N PRO A 130 -13.32 5.16 1.19
CA PRO A 130 -12.48 4.61 0.13
C PRO A 130 -13.26 3.60 -0.71
N PRO A 131 -13.05 3.55 -2.02
CA PRO A 131 -13.69 2.57 -2.86
C PRO A 131 -13.20 1.17 -2.52
N VAL A 132 -14.13 0.20 -2.53
CA VAL A 132 -13.89 -1.18 -2.12
C VAL A 132 -13.57 -2.05 -3.33
N ILE A 133 -12.48 -2.78 -3.26
CA ILE A 133 -12.09 -3.81 -4.23
C ILE A 133 -12.30 -5.17 -3.57
N TYR A 134 -13.05 -6.05 -4.20
CA TYR A 134 -13.22 -7.40 -3.68
C TYR A 134 -12.09 -8.31 -4.20
N ALA A 135 -11.44 -8.99 -3.28
CA ALA A 135 -10.54 -10.06 -3.64
C ALA A 135 -11.34 -11.21 -4.24
N GLY A 136 -11.05 -11.55 -5.49
CA GLY A 136 -11.54 -12.77 -6.09
C GLY A 136 -11.01 -13.94 -5.27
N GLN A 137 -11.89 -14.85 -4.86
CA GLN A 137 -11.43 -16.13 -4.34
C GLN A 137 -10.51 -16.73 -5.39
N SER A 138 -9.33 -17.21 -4.97
CA SER A 138 -8.59 -18.15 -5.78
C SER A 138 -9.56 -19.27 -6.11
N VAL A 139 -10.01 -19.31 -7.35
CA VAL A 139 -10.71 -20.47 -7.86
C VAL A 139 -9.68 -21.59 -7.79
N GLN A 140 -9.65 -22.32 -6.68
CA GLN A 140 -9.24 -23.70 -6.75
C GLN A 140 -10.17 -24.27 -7.80
N LEU A 141 -9.59 -24.63 -8.93
CA LEU A 141 -10.21 -25.50 -9.89
C LEU A 141 -10.70 -26.73 -9.15
N GLN A 142 -11.87 -26.62 -8.57
CA GLN A 142 -12.70 -27.76 -8.27
C GLN A 142 -13.14 -28.22 -9.66
N GLU A 143 -12.24 -28.97 -10.23
CA GLU A 143 -12.56 -29.84 -11.35
C GLU A 143 -13.72 -30.70 -10.88
N ASP A 144 -14.90 -30.20 -11.14
CA ASP A 144 -16.13 -30.93 -10.99
C ASP A 144 -16.07 -32.09 -12.01
N ARG A 145 -15.42 -33.14 -11.57
CA ARG A 145 -15.42 -34.41 -12.22
C ARG A 145 -16.82 -34.98 -12.08
N LYS A 146 -17.73 -34.37 -12.81
CA LYS A 146 -18.98 -35.01 -13.12
C LYS A 146 -18.67 -36.18 -14.03
N SER A 147 -18.35 -37.28 -13.41
CA SER A 147 -18.29 -38.55 -14.09
C SER A 147 -19.64 -38.79 -14.74
N VAL A 148 -19.66 -38.71 -16.04
CA VAL A 148 -20.70 -39.26 -16.87
C VAL A 148 -20.49 -40.76 -16.85
N VAL A 149 -21.40 -41.46 -16.25
CA VAL A 149 -21.62 -42.89 -16.52
C VAL A 149 -22.53 -43.00 -17.72
#